data_396dbf89ad6b6ffa74369d99adae3d11
#
_entry.id   396dbf89ad6b6ffa74369d99adae3d11
#
_cell.length_a   1.000
_cell.length_b   1.000
_cell.length_c   1.000
_cell.angle_alpha   90.00
_cell.angle_beta   90.00
_cell.angle_gamma   90.00
#
_symmetry.space_group_name_H-M   'P 1'
#
loop_
_entity.id
_entity.type
_entity.pdbx_description
1 polymer ?
#
loop_
_entity_poly.entity_id
_entity_poly.type
_entity_poly.pdbx_seq_one_letter_code
_entity_poly.pdbx_strand_id
1 'polypeptide(L)'
;YRLFKKLGISKDSFEQLNPVLNKTGLTEGMILKVPKFNLEGLNLAPIESTNLAEQLQYFEPKSIALVLPFKTNSVAFESIELAKEQIKRDGYIRIATEFYSGVEMALDSAKRLGISTTMDVYDTQASEQVVRSMIETRDFSKYDFVLGPLTASNLTIVTKQLSKSNTAVVSPFVKLKLDSPNFIQ
;
A
#
# COMPACT_ATOMS: atom_id res chain seq x y z
N TYR A 1 -22.06 -21.06 5.27
CA TYR A 1 -21.59 -19.69 5.34
C TYR A 1 -22.21 -18.95 6.53
N ARG A 2 -21.40 -18.51 7.50
CA ARG A 2 -21.88 -17.77 8.69
C ARG A 2 -22.23 -16.31 8.36
N LEU A 3 -21.81 -15.80 7.19
CA LEU A 3 -21.90 -14.38 6.82
C LEU A 3 -23.35 -13.93 6.59
N PHE A 4 -24.12 -14.65 5.76
CA PHE A 4 -25.52 -14.27 5.50
C PHE A 4 -26.42 -14.42 6.73
N LYS A 5 -26.10 -15.36 7.66
CA LYS A 5 -26.78 -15.41 8.96
C LYS A 5 -26.51 -14.14 9.80
N LYS A 6 -25.28 -13.64 9.79
CA LYS A 6 -24.95 -12.38 10.47
C LYS A 6 -25.59 -11.17 9.83
N LEU A 7 -25.80 -11.22 8.50
CA LEU A 7 -26.42 -10.15 7.74
C LEU A 7 -27.96 -10.21 7.76
N GLY A 8 -28.56 -11.27 8.33
CA GLY A 8 -30.01 -11.45 8.37
C GLY A 8 -30.66 -11.59 6.99
N ILE A 9 -29.90 -12.04 5.98
CA ILE A 9 -30.37 -12.22 4.59
C ILE A 9 -30.35 -13.70 4.21
N SER A 10 -31.24 -14.09 3.27
CA SER A 10 -31.23 -15.45 2.74
C SER A 10 -29.99 -15.71 1.88
N LYS A 11 -29.56 -16.97 1.79
CA LYS A 11 -28.47 -17.37 0.93
C LYS A 11 -28.72 -16.97 -0.53
N ASP A 12 -29.94 -17.25 -1.01
CA ASP A 12 -30.33 -16.99 -2.40
C ASP A 12 -30.28 -15.49 -2.76
N SER A 13 -30.79 -14.64 -1.86
CA SER A 13 -30.73 -13.18 -2.04
C SER A 13 -29.28 -12.66 -2.06
N PHE A 14 -28.42 -13.25 -1.22
CA PHE A 14 -27.01 -12.89 -1.17
C PHE A 14 -26.24 -13.31 -2.44
N GLU A 15 -26.51 -14.51 -2.96
CA GLU A 15 -25.93 -15.02 -4.18
C GLU A 15 -26.45 -14.27 -5.43
N GLN A 16 -27.72 -13.86 -5.45
CA GLN A 16 -28.26 -13.00 -6.52
C GLN A 16 -27.57 -11.65 -6.59
N LEU A 17 -27.27 -11.04 -5.43
CA LEU A 17 -26.54 -9.77 -5.38
C LEU A 17 -25.04 -9.93 -5.75
N ASN A 18 -24.52 -11.14 -5.59
CA ASN A 18 -23.11 -11.47 -5.77
C ASN A 18 -22.91 -12.73 -6.65
N PRO A 19 -23.28 -12.69 -7.95
CA PRO A 19 -23.26 -13.88 -8.81
C PRO A 19 -21.86 -14.48 -8.99
N VAL A 20 -20.82 -13.73 -8.69
CA VAL A 20 -19.42 -14.22 -8.71
C VAL A 20 -19.20 -15.33 -7.67
N LEU A 21 -19.93 -15.32 -6.55
CA LEU A 21 -19.82 -16.33 -5.50
C LEU A 21 -20.14 -17.75 -5.99
N ASN A 22 -21.02 -17.88 -6.97
CA ASN A 22 -21.39 -19.18 -7.56
C ASN A 22 -20.27 -19.79 -8.38
N LYS A 23 -19.30 -18.99 -8.84
CA LYS A 23 -18.17 -19.45 -9.67
C LYS A 23 -16.89 -19.66 -8.86
N THR A 24 -16.59 -18.76 -7.92
CA THR A 24 -15.30 -18.73 -7.23
C THR A 24 -15.40 -19.02 -5.74
N GLY A 25 -16.62 -19.07 -5.18
CA GLY A 25 -16.82 -19.10 -3.74
C GLY A 25 -16.46 -17.76 -3.08
N LEU A 26 -16.46 -17.75 -1.75
CA LEU A 26 -16.06 -16.58 -0.95
C LEU A 26 -14.56 -16.61 -0.71
N THR A 27 -13.88 -15.54 -1.13
CA THR A 27 -12.43 -15.36 -0.93
C THR A 27 -12.16 -14.13 -0.07
N GLU A 28 -11.04 -14.13 0.64
CA GLU A 28 -10.58 -12.98 1.42
C GLU A 28 -10.31 -11.77 0.52
N GLY A 29 -10.71 -10.58 0.98
CA GLY A 29 -10.59 -9.34 0.20
C GLY A 29 -11.70 -9.10 -0.83
N MET A 30 -12.65 -10.02 -0.99
CA MET A 30 -13.76 -9.86 -1.93
C MET A 30 -14.75 -8.79 -1.46
N ILE A 31 -15.05 -7.83 -2.34
CA ILE A 31 -16.09 -6.81 -2.09
C ILE A 31 -17.45 -7.42 -2.38
N LEU A 32 -18.34 -7.41 -1.39
CA LEU A 32 -19.66 -8.01 -1.48
C LEU A 32 -20.77 -6.95 -1.46
N LYS A 33 -21.77 -7.13 -2.30
CA LYS A 33 -22.98 -6.32 -2.29
C LYS A 33 -23.94 -6.86 -1.25
N VAL A 34 -24.45 -5.98 -0.37
CA VAL A 34 -25.47 -6.30 0.64
C VAL A 34 -26.63 -5.30 0.56
N PRO A 35 -27.86 -5.69 0.89
CA PRO A 35 -28.98 -4.76 0.97
C PRO A 35 -28.74 -3.70 2.05
N LYS A 36 -29.02 -2.44 1.74
CA LYS A 36 -28.73 -1.29 2.63
C LYS A 36 -29.41 -1.40 4.00
N PHE A 37 -30.59 -1.97 4.07
CA PHE A 37 -31.37 -2.11 5.32
C PHE A 37 -30.82 -3.19 6.29
N ASN A 38 -29.96 -4.07 5.82
CA ASN A 38 -29.38 -5.13 6.66
C ASN A 38 -28.09 -4.72 7.38
N LEU A 39 -27.62 -3.49 7.17
CA LEU A 39 -26.42 -2.97 7.83
C LEU A 39 -26.72 -2.49 9.26
N GLU A 40 -27.97 -2.14 9.58
CA GLU A 40 -28.38 -1.69 10.90
C GLU A 40 -28.35 -2.79 11.98
N GLY A 41 -28.47 -4.04 11.60
CA GLY A 41 -28.38 -5.20 12.51
C GLY A 41 -26.97 -5.73 12.77
N LEU A 42 -26.00 -5.25 12.02
CA LEU A 42 -24.60 -5.46 12.32
C LEU A 42 -24.22 -4.38 13.33
N ASN A 43 -23.83 -4.80 14.54
CA ASN A 43 -23.05 -3.97 15.46
C ASN A 43 -21.68 -3.71 14.85
N LEU A 44 -21.65 -3.09 13.69
CA LEU A 44 -20.50 -2.39 13.19
C LEU A 44 -20.42 -1.17 14.10
N ALA A 45 -19.48 -1.19 15.04
CA ALA A 45 -19.07 0.05 15.67
C ALA A 45 -18.96 1.09 14.54
N PRO A 46 -19.57 2.28 14.69
CA PRO A 46 -19.44 3.31 13.67
C PRO A 46 -17.95 3.41 13.40
N ILE A 47 -17.54 3.07 12.18
CA ILE A 47 -16.21 3.44 11.74
C ILE A 47 -16.33 4.95 11.69
N GLU A 48 -15.80 5.62 12.71
CA GLU A 48 -15.60 7.06 12.67
C GLU A 48 -14.66 7.32 11.48
N SER A 49 -15.24 7.41 10.31
CA SER A 49 -14.50 7.77 9.12
C SER A 49 -14.33 9.27 9.13
N THR A 50 -13.17 9.71 9.55
CA THR A 50 -12.77 11.10 9.38
C THR A 50 -12.56 11.37 7.91
N ASN A 51 -13.31 12.30 7.34
CA ASN A 51 -13.05 12.78 5.98
C ASN A 51 -11.80 13.66 6.00
N LEU A 52 -10.66 13.06 5.71
CA LEU A 52 -9.38 13.78 5.72
C LEU A 52 -9.36 14.94 4.72
N ALA A 53 -10.15 14.88 3.63
CA ALA A 53 -10.23 15.96 2.65
C ALA A 53 -10.81 17.26 3.25
N GLU A 54 -11.71 17.15 4.22
CA GLU A 54 -12.29 18.31 4.92
C GLU A 54 -11.35 18.93 5.95
N GLN A 55 -10.30 18.21 6.33
CA GLN A 55 -9.30 18.64 7.30
C GLN A 55 -8.00 19.16 6.67
N LEU A 56 -7.94 19.20 5.33
CA LEU A 56 -6.77 19.72 4.64
C LEU A 56 -6.59 21.22 4.93
N GLN A 57 -5.46 21.57 5.54
CA GLN A 57 -5.10 22.94 5.87
C GLN A 57 -3.87 23.42 5.10
N TYR A 58 -3.04 22.47 4.62
CA TYR A 58 -1.77 22.77 3.97
C TYR A 58 -1.74 22.14 2.58
N PHE A 59 -1.49 22.98 1.59
CA PHE A 59 -1.45 22.60 0.17
C PHE A 59 -0.05 22.76 -0.43
N GLU A 60 0.97 22.83 0.41
CA GLU A 60 2.35 22.89 -0.05
C GLU A 60 2.72 21.63 -0.82
N PRO A 61 3.52 21.78 -1.91
CA PRO A 61 4.01 20.61 -2.65
C PRO A 61 4.72 19.63 -1.75
N LYS A 62 4.47 18.34 -1.93
CA LYS A 62 5.08 17.25 -1.17
C LYS A 62 5.97 16.39 -2.05
N SER A 63 7.13 16.03 -1.52
CA SER A 63 8.11 15.19 -2.17
C SER A 63 8.17 13.82 -1.48
N ILE A 64 8.09 12.75 -2.28
CA ILE A 64 7.95 11.38 -1.79
C ILE A 64 9.04 10.51 -2.39
N ALA A 65 9.71 9.70 -1.56
CA ALA A 65 10.51 8.59 -2.05
C ALA A 65 9.75 7.28 -1.86
N LEU A 66 9.43 6.61 -2.95
CA LEU A 66 8.83 5.27 -2.92
C LEU A 66 9.94 4.22 -3.05
N VAL A 67 10.12 3.39 -2.02
CA VAL A 67 11.25 2.47 -1.89
C VAL A 67 10.72 1.03 -1.84
N LEU A 68 10.71 0.33 -2.98
CA LEU A 68 10.07 -0.97 -3.15
C LEU A 68 10.97 -2.00 -3.82
N PRO A 69 10.73 -3.31 -3.58
CA PRO A 69 11.53 -4.39 -4.17
C PRO A 69 11.00 -4.81 -5.56
N PHE A 70 11.15 -3.95 -6.56
CA PHE A 70 10.73 -4.26 -7.93
C PHE A 70 11.60 -5.33 -8.59
N LYS A 71 12.84 -5.52 -8.11
CA LYS A 71 13.80 -6.51 -8.62
C LYS A 71 13.95 -6.44 -10.15
N THR A 72 14.06 -5.23 -10.66
CA THR A 72 14.14 -4.96 -12.09
C THR A 72 15.30 -5.68 -12.78
N ASN A 73 16.38 -5.97 -12.04
CA ASN A 73 17.52 -6.73 -12.53
C ASN A 73 17.20 -8.22 -12.78
N SER A 74 16.09 -8.75 -12.29
CA SER A 74 15.66 -10.14 -12.48
C SER A 74 14.49 -10.29 -13.43
N VAL A 75 14.05 -9.21 -14.07
CA VAL A 75 12.95 -9.22 -15.03
C VAL A 75 13.50 -9.18 -16.47
N ALA A 76 13.11 -10.13 -17.29
CA ALA A 76 13.49 -10.22 -18.70
C ALA A 76 12.67 -9.26 -19.57
N PHE A 77 13.02 -7.97 -19.56
CA PHE A 77 12.28 -6.93 -20.30
C PHE A 77 12.30 -7.10 -21.81
N GLU A 78 13.22 -7.90 -22.35
CA GLU A 78 13.31 -8.24 -23.78
C GLU A 78 12.22 -9.21 -24.23
N SER A 79 11.55 -9.89 -23.30
CA SER A 79 10.45 -10.83 -23.58
C SER A 79 9.26 -10.59 -22.67
N ILE A 80 8.14 -10.16 -23.27
CA ILE A 80 6.90 -9.87 -22.54
C ILE A 80 6.36 -11.12 -21.82
N GLU A 81 6.47 -12.29 -22.46
CA GLU A 81 5.98 -13.56 -21.91
C GLU A 81 6.78 -13.96 -20.69
N LEU A 82 8.11 -13.90 -20.77
CA LEU A 82 9.01 -14.22 -19.64
C LEU A 82 8.85 -13.22 -18.50
N ALA A 83 8.76 -11.93 -18.81
CA ALA A 83 8.55 -10.88 -17.81
C ALA A 83 7.23 -11.11 -17.05
N LYS A 84 6.12 -11.40 -17.75
CA LYS A 84 4.83 -11.71 -17.12
C LYS A 84 4.90 -12.92 -16.20
N GLU A 85 5.61 -13.98 -16.60
CA GLU A 85 5.78 -15.16 -15.74
C GLU A 85 6.62 -14.86 -14.51
N GLN A 86 7.71 -14.13 -14.68
CA GLN A 86 8.58 -13.73 -13.57
C GLN A 86 7.83 -12.86 -12.54
N ILE A 87 7.08 -11.86 -13.00
CA ILE A 87 6.24 -11.01 -12.16
C ILE A 87 5.19 -11.84 -11.40
N LYS A 88 4.56 -12.81 -12.05
CA LYS A 88 3.56 -13.68 -11.40
C LYS A 88 4.16 -14.59 -10.34
N ARG A 89 5.37 -15.09 -10.55
CA ARG A 89 6.04 -16.05 -9.66
C ARG A 89 6.72 -15.38 -8.47
N ASP A 90 7.26 -14.20 -8.65
CA ASP A 90 7.98 -13.48 -7.59
C ASP A 90 7.01 -12.63 -6.76
N GLY A 91 6.82 -13.03 -5.50
CA GLY A 91 5.91 -12.34 -4.57
C GLY A 91 6.32 -10.92 -4.26
N TYR A 92 7.63 -10.61 -4.24
CA TYR A 92 8.12 -9.24 -4.01
C TYR A 92 7.77 -8.32 -5.17
N ILE A 93 8.02 -8.76 -6.41
CA ILE A 93 7.71 -7.98 -7.62
C ILE A 93 6.20 -7.72 -7.69
N ARG A 94 5.38 -8.76 -7.45
CA ARG A 94 3.92 -8.63 -7.49
C ARG A 94 3.41 -7.64 -6.46
N ILE A 95 3.82 -7.76 -5.20
CA ILE A 95 3.40 -6.84 -4.14
C ILE A 95 3.88 -5.41 -4.44
N ALA A 96 5.12 -5.25 -4.92
CA ALA A 96 5.67 -3.95 -5.26
C ALA A 96 4.88 -3.28 -6.40
N THR A 97 4.54 -4.00 -7.45
CA THR A 97 3.77 -3.45 -8.59
C THR A 97 2.33 -3.14 -8.24
N GLU A 98 1.67 -4.01 -7.47
CA GLU A 98 0.29 -3.76 -6.98
C GLU A 98 0.25 -2.54 -6.05
N PHE A 99 1.20 -2.45 -5.14
CA PHE A 99 1.29 -1.32 -4.23
C PHE A 99 1.61 0.00 -4.95
N TYR A 100 2.55 -0.03 -5.91
CA TYR A 100 2.87 1.11 -6.77
C TYR A 100 1.62 1.65 -7.48
N SER A 101 0.82 0.77 -8.09
CA SER A 101 -0.42 1.18 -8.74
C SER A 101 -1.40 1.85 -7.77
N GLY A 102 -1.49 1.36 -6.53
CA GLY A 102 -2.28 1.99 -5.47
C GLY A 102 -1.77 3.37 -5.08
N VAL A 103 -0.43 3.54 -5.02
CA VAL A 103 0.19 4.84 -4.75
C VAL A 103 -0.11 5.84 -5.87
N GLU A 104 -0.02 5.44 -7.15
CA GLU A 104 -0.37 6.31 -8.27
C GLU A 104 -1.82 6.79 -8.20
N MET A 105 -2.76 5.88 -7.87
CA MET A 105 -4.17 6.25 -7.66
C MET A 105 -4.34 7.25 -6.49
N ALA A 106 -3.57 7.07 -5.41
CA ALA A 106 -3.61 7.98 -4.27
C ALA A 106 -3.05 9.37 -4.63
N LEU A 107 -1.96 9.43 -5.41
CA LEU A 107 -1.39 10.69 -5.91
C LEU A 107 -2.34 11.42 -6.84
N ASP A 108 -3.04 10.71 -7.73
CA ASP A 108 -4.08 11.30 -8.56
C ASP A 108 -5.23 11.88 -7.72
N SER A 109 -5.58 11.22 -6.64
CA SER A 109 -6.60 11.70 -5.71
C SER A 109 -6.13 12.92 -4.95
N ALA A 110 -4.87 12.93 -4.46
CA ALA A 110 -4.25 14.09 -3.81
C ALA A 110 -4.22 15.30 -4.74
N LYS A 111 -3.84 15.08 -6.00
CA LYS A 111 -3.85 16.14 -7.04
C LYS A 111 -5.23 16.76 -7.24
N ARG A 112 -6.29 15.94 -7.26
CA ARG A 112 -7.68 16.44 -7.36
C ARG A 112 -8.10 17.27 -6.13
N LEU A 113 -7.51 17.00 -4.97
CA LEU A 113 -7.70 17.77 -3.74
C LEU A 113 -6.81 19.03 -3.67
N GLY A 114 -6.03 19.30 -4.71
CA GLY A 114 -5.14 20.47 -4.77
C GLY A 114 -3.76 20.27 -4.17
N ILE A 115 -3.40 19.03 -3.76
CA ILE A 115 -2.08 18.73 -3.23
C ILE A 115 -1.15 18.35 -4.37
N SER A 116 -0.14 19.19 -4.64
CA SER A 116 0.92 18.88 -5.60
C SER A 116 1.90 17.87 -4.97
N THR A 117 2.21 16.79 -5.70
CA THR A 117 3.15 15.76 -5.25
C THR A 117 4.17 15.45 -6.32
N THR A 118 5.42 15.24 -5.90
CA THR A 118 6.47 14.64 -6.71
C THR A 118 6.90 13.33 -6.08
N MET A 119 7.12 12.29 -6.88
CA MET A 119 7.52 10.98 -6.38
C MET A 119 8.72 10.44 -7.15
N ASP A 120 9.79 10.14 -6.42
CA ASP A 120 10.93 9.39 -6.93
C ASP A 120 10.78 7.92 -6.53
N VAL A 121 10.99 7.00 -7.46
CA VAL A 121 10.84 5.56 -7.25
C VAL A 121 12.20 4.89 -7.19
N TYR A 122 12.43 4.10 -6.15
CA TYR A 122 13.68 3.40 -5.88
C TYR A 122 13.45 1.91 -5.76
N ASP A 123 14.25 1.14 -6.49
CA ASP A 123 14.22 -0.33 -6.44
C ASP A 123 15.24 -0.86 -5.43
N THR A 124 14.75 -1.52 -4.39
CA THR A 124 15.61 -2.12 -3.35
C THR A 124 16.22 -3.44 -3.77
N GLN A 125 15.81 -4.03 -4.89
CA GLN A 125 16.18 -5.38 -5.32
C GLN A 125 15.93 -6.46 -4.24
N ALA A 126 15.14 -6.17 -3.21
CA ALA A 126 14.99 -6.94 -1.97
C ALA A 126 16.32 -7.20 -1.24
N SER A 127 17.31 -6.31 -1.39
CA SER A 127 18.69 -6.44 -0.89
C SER A 127 19.05 -5.34 0.09
N GLU A 128 19.57 -5.73 1.27
CA GLU A 128 20.07 -4.77 2.25
C GLU A 128 21.29 -3.99 1.74
N GLN A 129 22.15 -4.65 0.96
CA GLN A 129 23.33 -4.00 0.40
C GLN A 129 22.95 -2.89 -0.58
N VAL A 130 21.94 -3.14 -1.43
CA VAL A 130 21.42 -2.13 -2.36
C VAL A 130 20.83 -0.96 -1.58
N VAL A 131 20.04 -1.23 -0.54
CA VAL A 131 19.43 -0.18 0.28
C VAL A 131 20.48 0.65 1.01
N ARG A 132 21.51 0.04 1.60
CA ARG A 132 22.61 0.77 2.24
C ARG A 132 23.31 1.69 1.25
N SER A 133 23.77 1.15 0.11
CA SER A 133 24.42 1.93 -0.93
C SER A 133 23.54 3.07 -1.44
N MET A 134 22.26 2.81 -1.63
CA MET A 134 21.30 3.81 -2.10
C MET A 134 21.17 4.99 -1.12
N ILE A 135 21.07 4.73 0.18
CA ILE A 135 20.93 5.77 1.20
C ILE A 135 22.24 6.51 1.46
N GLU A 136 23.36 5.84 1.33
CA GLU A 136 24.71 6.46 1.49
C GLU A 136 25.07 7.37 0.32
N THR A 137 24.62 7.03 -0.90
CA THR A 137 24.99 7.75 -2.13
C THR A 137 23.99 8.81 -2.57
N ARG A 138 22.80 8.83 -1.97
CA ARG A 138 21.71 9.74 -2.35
C ARG A 138 21.17 10.46 -1.13
N ASP A 139 20.82 11.72 -1.30
CA ASP A 139 20.20 12.51 -0.25
C ASP A 139 18.70 12.22 -0.16
N PHE A 140 18.32 11.46 0.86
CA PHE A 140 16.93 11.18 1.19
C PHE A 140 16.31 12.20 2.15
N SER A 141 17.10 13.09 2.72
CA SER A 141 16.59 14.15 3.62
C SER A 141 15.78 15.22 2.88
N LYS A 142 15.86 15.25 1.56
CA LYS A 142 15.10 16.15 0.70
C LYS A 142 13.61 15.79 0.56
N TYR A 143 13.22 14.55 0.95
CA TYR A 143 11.84 14.11 0.87
C TYR A 143 11.06 14.44 2.15
N ASP A 144 9.79 14.77 2.01
CA ASP A 144 8.87 14.90 3.15
C ASP A 144 8.67 13.55 3.83
N PHE A 145 8.54 12.49 3.02
CA PHE A 145 8.49 11.12 3.55
C PHE A 145 9.02 10.06 2.58
N VAL A 146 9.44 8.96 3.16
CA VAL A 146 9.82 7.72 2.48
C VAL A 146 8.73 6.68 2.71
N LEU A 147 8.16 6.14 1.66
CA LEU A 147 7.15 5.09 1.70
C LEU A 147 7.80 3.73 1.41
N GLY A 148 7.80 2.84 2.39
CA GLY A 148 8.57 1.61 2.39
C GLY A 148 9.89 1.77 3.15
N PRO A 149 10.83 0.81 3.02
CA PRO A 149 10.77 -0.48 2.29
C PRO A 149 9.80 -1.50 2.88
N LEU A 150 9.56 -2.61 2.12
CA LEU A 150 8.60 -3.65 2.52
C LEU A 150 9.18 -4.73 3.46
N THR A 151 10.49 -4.78 3.67
CA THR A 151 11.13 -5.77 4.54
C THR A 151 11.59 -5.14 5.84
N ALA A 152 11.50 -5.89 6.94
CA ALA A 152 11.87 -5.41 8.27
C ALA A 152 13.32 -4.93 8.37
N SER A 153 14.25 -5.66 7.77
CA SER A 153 15.68 -5.33 7.77
C SER A 153 15.94 -4.03 6.99
N ASN A 154 15.43 -3.91 5.78
CA ASN A 154 15.60 -2.71 4.96
C ASN A 154 14.94 -1.49 5.61
N LEU A 155 13.76 -1.67 6.19
CA LEU A 155 13.05 -0.61 6.89
C LEU A 155 13.85 -0.10 8.10
N THR A 156 14.48 -1.01 8.86
CA THR A 156 15.35 -0.66 9.98
C THR A 156 16.58 0.15 9.51
N ILE A 157 17.16 -0.20 8.37
CA ILE A 157 18.31 0.53 7.78
C ILE A 157 17.89 1.96 7.45
N VAL A 158 16.80 2.12 6.69
CA VAL A 158 16.28 3.43 6.26
C VAL A 158 15.94 4.32 7.45
N THR A 159 15.18 3.77 8.40
CA THR A 159 14.73 4.52 9.59
C THR A 159 15.89 5.00 10.45
N LYS A 160 16.91 4.13 10.67
CA LYS A 160 18.10 4.52 11.44
C LYS A 160 18.91 5.63 10.75
N GLN A 161 19.09 5.52 9.44
CA GLN A 161 19.87 6.51 8.68
C GLN A 161 19.17 7.88 8.67
N LEU A 162 17.84 7.90 8.56
CA LEU A 162 17.05 9.11 8.51
C LEU A 162 16.57 9.60 9.90
N SER A 163 17.01 8.97 10.98
CA SER A 163 16.56 9.29 12.35
C SER A 163 16.84 10.73 12.79
N LYS A 164 17.80 11.40 12.16
CA LYS A 164 18.19 12.80 12.43
C LYS A 164 17.64 13.79 11.40
N SER A 165 16.92 13.32 10.39
CA SER A 165 16.26 14.18 9.40
C SER A 165 14.80 14.39 9.78
N ASN A 166 14.17 15.38 9.15
CA ASN A 166 12.73 15.61 9.27
C ASN A 166 11.89 14.71 8.36
N THR A 167 12.55 13.82 7.61
CA THR A 167 11.89 12.90 6.67
C THR A 167 11.19 11.79 7.43
N ALA A 168 9.88 11.70 7.30
CA ALA A 168 9.12 10.60 7.88
C ALA A 168 9.35 9.29 7.10
N VAL A 169 9.47 8.17 7.81
CA VAL A 169 9.55 6.83 7.21
C VAL A 169 8.26 6.07 7.50
N VAL A 170 7.50 5.81 6.46
CA VAL A 170 6.17 5.19 6.56
C VAL A 170 6.25 3.72 6.17
N SER A 171 5.82 2.85 7.09
CA SER A 171 5.75 1.41 6.85
C SER A 171 4.31 0.94 6.65
N PRO A 172 3.87 0.63 5.41
CA PRO A 172 2.51 0.18 5.14
C PRO A 172 2.27 -1.30 5.47
N PHE A 173 3.31 -2.13 5.54
CA PHE A 173 3.17 -3.58 5.61
C PHE A 173 3.79 -4.22 6.86
N VAL A 174 4.85 -3.63 7.38
CA VAL A 174 5.66 -4.26 8.43
C VAL A 174 5.43 -3.55 9.75
N LYS A 175 4.95 -4.28 10.75
CA LYS A 175 4.89 -3.79 12.13
C LYS A 175 6.22 -4.03 12.81
N LEU A 176 6.91 -2.95 13.15
CA LEU A 176 8.17 -2.97 13.88
C LEU A 176 8.07 -2.03 15.09
N LYS A 177 8.66 -2.45 16.20
CA LYS A 177 8.93 -1.55 17.31
C LYS A 177 10.29 -0.89 17.09
N LEU A 178 10.29 0.26 16.46
CA LEU A 178 11.48 1.07 16.28
C LEU A 178 11.32 2.33 17.15
N ASP A 179 12.32 2.56 17.99
CA ASP A 179 12.42 3.80 18.77
C ASP A 179 13.05 4.88 17.88
N SER A 180 12.23 5.47 17.02
CA SER A 180 12.65 6.54 16.12
C SER A 180 11.50 7.52 15.92
N PRO A 181 11.72 8.82 16.17
CA PRO A 181 10.65 9.82 16.13
C PRO A 181 10.06 10.03 14.74
N ASN A 182 10.80 9.66 13.69
CA ASN A 182 10.38 9.81 12.30
C ASN A 182 9.74 8.55 11.71
N PHE A 183 9.55 7.49 12.51
CA PHE A 183 8.95 6.24 12.04
C PHE A 183 7.44 6.21 12.26
N ILE A 184 6.68 5.93 11.20
CA ILE A 184 5.21 5.88 11.18
C ILE A 184 4.75 4.51 10.64
N GLN A 185 3.80 3.88 11.33
CA GLN A 185 3.19 2.61 10.93
C GLN A 185 1.69 2.55 11.24
#